data_5c6a4ce31f787fa7fda67024e9f6b110
#
_entry.id   5c6a4ce31f787fa7fda67024e9f6b110
#
_cell.length_a   1.000
_cell.length_b   1.000
_cell.length_c   1.000
_cell.angle_alpha   90.00
_cell.angle_beta   90.00
_cell.angle_gamma   90.00
#
_symmetry.space_group_name_H-M   'P 1'
#
loop_
_entity.id
_entity.type
_entity.pdbx_description
1 polymer ?
#
loop_
_entity_poly.entity_id
_entity_poly.type
_entity_poly.pdbx_seq_one_letter_code
_entity_poly.pdbx_strand_id
1 'polypeptide(L)'
;MNDRKDPILYIVIPCYNEQEVLPITAPLFLQKINDLAASGKISPDSRVLFVNDGSRDRTWEIINELAASDEHYVGICQSRNRGHQNAVLAGLMEARDRCDITISIDCDGQDDINAMDGMVDAYRDGCDVVYGVRS
;
A
#
# COMPACT_ATOMS: atom_id res chain seq x y z
N MET A 1 -19.18 -13.56 21.79
CA MET A 1 -18.61 -12.44 21.06
C MET A 1 -17.37 -12.87 20.30
N ASN A 2 -17.26 -12.44 19.07
CA ASN A 2 -16.10 -12.79 18.29
C ASN A 2 -14.98 -11.80 18.58
N ASP A 3 -13.91 -12.27 19.20
CA ASP A 3 -12.78 -11.41 19.54
C ASP A 3 -11.79 -11.23 18.39
N ARG A 4 -12.12 -11.79 17.22
CA ARG A 4 -11.25 -11.67 16.05
C ARG A 4 -11.26 -10.22 15.55
N LYS A 5 -10.09 -9.62 15.57
CA LYS A 5 -9.93 -8.27 15.01
C LYS A 5 -9.89 -8.34 13.49
N ASP A 6 -10.35 -7.27 12.86
CA ASP A 6 -10.21 -7.16 11.42
C ASP A 6 -8.71 -7.10 11.07
N PRO A 7 -8.30 -7.70 9.95
CA PRO A 7 -6.88 -7.74 9.59
C PRO A 7 -6.36 -6.36 9.21
N ILE A 8 -5.12 -6.09 9.58
CA ILE A 8 -4.44 -4.86 9.17
C ILE A 8 -3.84 -5.09 7.79
N LEU A 9 -4.19 -4.23 6.84
CA LEU A 9 -3.69 -4.29 5.47
C LEU A 9 -2.68 -3.17 5.24
N TYR A 10 -1.52 -3.51 4.68
CA TYR A 10 -0.58 -2.53 4.14
C TYR A 10 -0.54 -2.68 2.63
N ILE A 11 -0.89 -1.61 1.93
CA ILE A 11 -0.73 -1.54 0.49
C ILE A 11 0.67 -0.99 0.23
N VAL A 12 1.53 -1.81 -0.38
CA VAL A 12 2.93 -1.45 -0.66
C VAL A 12 3.04 -0.95 -2.09
N ILE A 13 3.49 0.28 -2.26
CA ILE A 13 3.52 0.96 -3.55
C ILE A 13 4.93 1.47 -3.82
N PRO A 14 5.71 0.78 -4.67
CA PRO A 14 7.01 1.28 -5.07
C PRO A 14 6.86 2.47 -6.01
N CYS A 15 7.66 3.50 -5.78
CA CYS A 15 7.59 4.75 -6.54
C CYS A 15 8.97 5.14 -7.05
N TYR A 16 9.06 5.43 -8.33
CA TYR A 16 10.28 5.97 -8.93
C TYR A 16 9.89 7.02 -9.96
N ASN A 17 10.24 8.29 -9.69
CA ASN A 17 9.92 9.43 -10.57
C ASN A 17 8.43 9.48 -10.93
N GLU A 18 7.58 9.48 -9.92
CA GLU A 18 6.12 9.43 -10.06
C GLU A 18 5.45 10.73 -9.66
N GLN A 19 6.16 11.86 -9.74
CA GLN A 19 5.64 13.15 -9.26
C GLN A 19 4.34 13.58 -9.96
N GLU A 20 4.13 13.16 -11.21
CA GLU A 20 2.92 13.55 -11.95
C GLU A 20 1.75 12.64 -11.66
N VAL A 21 2.02 11.38 -11.34
CA VAL A 21 1.01 10.35 -11.16
C VAL A 21 0.54 10.27 -9.70
N LEU A 22 1.48 10.38 -8.77
CA LEU A 22 1.22 10.16 -7.35
C LEU A 22 0.10 11.03 -6.79
N PRO A 23 0.03 12.34 -7.10
CA PRO A 23 -1.08 13.15 -6.59
C PRO A 23 -2.46 12.70 -7.09
N ILE A 24 -2.49 12.00 -8.22
CA ILE A 24 -3.74 11.50 -8.80
C ILE A 24 -4.15 10.17 -8.17
N THR A 25 -3.17 9.27 -7.98
CA THR A 25 -3.47 7.90 -7.54
C THR A 25 -3.53 7.74 -6.03
N ALA A 26 -2.75 8.53 -5.28
CA ALA A 26 -2.72 8.41 -3.82
C ALA A 26 -4.12 8.50 -3.18
N PRO A 27 -4.98 9.46 -3.57
CA PRO A 27 -6.33 9.50 -3.01
C PRO A 27 -7.16 8.27 -3.30
N LEU A 28 -6.92 7.61 -4.44
CA LEU A 28 -7.64 6.38 -4.81
C LEU A 28 -7.27 5.24 -3.86
N PHE A 29 -5.99 5.13 -3.50
CA PHE A 29 -5.53 4.11 -2.57
C PHE A 29 -6.11 4.34 -1.17
N LEU A 30 -6.13 5.59 -0.73
CA LEU A 30 -6.71 5.94 0.57
C LEU A 30 -8.21 5.64 0.59
N GLN A 31 -8.91 6.00 -0.49
CA GLN A 31 -10.33 5.72 -0.59
C GLN A 31 -10.61 4.22 -0.48
N LYS A 32 -9.79 3.40 -1.13
CA LYS A 32 -9.95 1.95 -1.07
C LYS A 32 -9.77 1.44 0.37
N ILE A 33 -8.76 1.92 1.09
CA ILE A 33 -8.56 1.55 2.48
C ILE A 33 -9.76 1.95 3.32
N ASN A 34 -10.25 3.17 3.14
CA ASN A 34 -11.40 3.64 3.91
C ASN A 34 -12.65 2.84 3.61
N ASP A 35 -12.89 2.49 2.35
CA ASP A 35 -14.04 1.69 1.94
C ASP A 35 -13.99 0.28 2.54
N LEU A 36 -12.82 -0.35 2.50
CA LEU A 36 -12.66 -1.69 3.06
C LEU A 36 -12.82 -1.68 4.58
N ALA A 37 -12.29 -0.66 5.24
CA ALA A 37 -12.42 -0.52 6.69
C ALA A 37 -13.88 -0.27 7.08
N ALA A 38 -14.57 0.58 6.33
CA ALA A 38 -15.98 0.90 6.59
C ALA A 38 -16.88 -0.33 6.40
N SER A 39 -16.47 -1.24 5.49
CA SER A 39 -17.20 -2.50 5.26
C SER A 39 -16.88 -3.57 6.29
N GLY A 40 -15.96 -3.30 7.22
CA GLY A 40 -15.54 -4.28 8.22
C GLY A 40 -14.62 -5.37 7.66
N LYS A 41 -14.01 -5.16 6.50
CA LYS A 41 -13.12 -6.16 5.88
C LYS A 41 -11.68 -6.03 6.36
N ILE A 42 -11.25 -4.83 6.72
CA ILE A 42 -9.90 -4.58 7.24
C ILE A 42 -9.98 -3.64 8.44
N SER A 43 -8.90 -3.61 9.21
CA SER A 43 -8.77 -2.71 10.35
C SER A 43 -8.60 -1.26 9.88
N PRO A 44 -9.12 -0.27 10.61
CA PRO A 44 -8.80 1.14 10.33
C PRO A 44 -7.33 1.48 10.57
N ASP A 45 -6.55 0.58 11.17
CA ASP A 45 -5.11 0.74 11.33
C ASP A 45 -4.33 0.38 10.07
N SER A 46 -5.01 0.02 9.00
CA SER A 46 -4.39 -0.27 7.70
C SER A 46 -3.74 0.98 7.11
N ARG A 47 -2.71 0.78 6.28
CA ARG A 47 -1.90 1.89 5.77
C ARG A 47 -1.58 1.72 4.30
N VAL A 48 -1.29 2.85 3.65
CA VAL A 48 -0.71 2.90 2.30
C VAL A 48 0.76 3.23 2.48
N LEU A 49 1.64 2.31 2.13
CA LEU A 49 3.07 2.45 2.31
C LEU A 49 3.74 2.72 0.97
N PHE A 50 4.21 3.94 0.78
CA PHE A 50 4.97 4.32 -0.40
C PHE A 50 6.45 4.06 -0.17
N VAL A 51 7.10 3.41 -1.14
CA VAL A 51 8.53 3.16 -1.10
C VAL A 51 9.19 3.98 -2.22
N ASN A 52 9.87 5.04 -1.84
CA ASN A 52 10.60 5.85 -2.81
C ASN A 52 11.91 5.15 -3.17
N ASP A 53 12.04 4.77 -4.45
CA ASP A 53 13.19 4.02 -4.95
C ASP A 53 14.23 4.97 -5.56
N GLY A 54 14.71 5.93 -4.77
CA GLY A 54 15.75 6.85 -5.20
C GLY A 54 15.31 7.80 -6.30
N SER A 55 14.08 8.31 -6.23
CA SER A 55 13.56 9.26 -7.22
C SER A 55 14.41 10.52 -7.30
N ARG A 56 14.54 11.07 -8.50
CA ARG A 56 15.29 12.30 -8.75
C ARG A 56 14.40 13.52 -8.88
N ASP A 57 13.08 13.30 -8.95
CA ASP A 57 12.09 14.36 -9.05
C ASP A 57 11.50 14.66 -7.66
N ARG A 58 10.30 15.24 -7.61
CA ARG A 58 9.64 15.63 -6.37
C ARG A 58 8.84 14.51 -5.72
N THR A 59 8.98 13.26 -6.17
CA THR A 59 8.22 12.13 -5.63
C THR A 59 8.34 12.03 -4.12
N TRP A 60 9.55 12.11 -3.58
CA TRP A 60 9.76 11.99 -2.13
C TRP A 60 9.10 13.14 -1.35
N GLU A 61 9.16 14.36 -1.89
CA GLU A 61 8.48 15.49 -1.27
C GLU A 61 6.97 15.27 -1.20
N ILE A 62 6.40 14.74 -2.28
CA ILE A 62 4.96 14.47 -2.35
C ILE A 62 4.58 13.39 -1.33
N ILE A 63 5.37 12.33 -1.21
CA ILE A 63 5.14 11.28 -0.22
C ILE A 63 5.14 11.87 1.19
N ASN A 64 6.09 12.74 1.48
CA ASN A 64 6.15 13.41 2.79
C ASN A 64 4.93 14.29 3.04
N GLU A 65 4.48 15.02 2.04
CA GLU A 65 3.28 15.85 2.15
C GLU A 65 2.04 15.00 2.41
N LEU A 66 1.91 13.86 1.72
CA LEU A 66 0.81 12.94 1.92
C LEU A 66 0.83 12.38 3.35
N ALA A 67 2.00 11.95 3.81
CA ALA A 67 2.13 11.38 5.15
C ALA A 67 1.79 12.41 6.23
N ALA A 68 2.10 13.69 5.98
CA ALA A 68 1.76 14.75 6.90
C ALA A 68 0.27 15.08 6.88
N SER A 69 -0.41 14.82 5.76
CA SER A 69 -1.83 15.16 5.59
C SER A 69 -2.77 14.12 6.18
N ASP A 70 -2.35 12.86 6.23
CA ASP A 70 -3.21 11.75 6.68
C ASP A 70 -2.33 10.65 7.25
N GLU A 71 -2.68 10.16 8.43
CA GLU A 71 -1.91 9.12 9.11
C GLU A 71 -1.92 7.77 8.39
N HIS A 72 -2.84 7.56 7.45
CA HIS A 72 -2.89 6.32 6.68
C HIS A 72 -1.78 6.23 5.63
N TYR A 73 -1.18 7.36 5.29
CA TYR A 73 -0.05 7.39 4.36
C TYR A 73 1.26 7.28 5.13
N VAL A 74 2.09 6.34 4.73
CA VAL A 74 3.42 6.12 5.31
C VAL A 74 4.42 6.07 4.17
N GLY A 75 5.61 6.61 4.38
CA GLY A 75 6.64 6.61 3.36
C GLY A 75 7.98 6.13 3.89
N ILE A 76 8.68 5.35 3.08
CA ILE A 76 10.09 5.01 3.32
C ILE A 76 10.88 5.34 2.06
N CYS A 77 12.16 5.61 2.23
CA CYS A 77 13.01 6.07 1.15
C CYS A 77 14.27 5.22 1.07
N GLN A 78 14.55 4.70 -0.13
CA GLN A 78 15.86 4.12 -0.42
C GLN A 78 16.76 5.23 -0.93
N SER A 79 18.02 5.24 -0.49
CA SER A 79 18.94 6.34 -0.81
C SER A 79 19.30 6.43 -2.28
N ARG A 80 19.09 5.34 -3.03
CA ARG A 80 19.34 5.29 -4.47
C ARG A 80 18.43 4.27 -5.10
N ASN A 81 18.27 4.38 -6.43
CA ASN A 81 17.46 3.42 -7.17
C ASN A 81 18.11 2.04 -7.10
N ARG A 82 17.35 1.07 -6.59
CA ARG A 82 17.78 -0.33 -6.51
C ARG A 82 16.90 -1.26 -7.34
N GLY A 83 15.96 -0.68 -8.08
CA GLY A 83 15.04 -1.42 -8.93
C GLY A 83 13.72 -1.72 -8.25
N HIS A 84 12.72 -1.92 -9.09
CA HIS A 84 11.33 -2.12 -8.66
C HIS A 84 11.18 -3.26 -7.66
N GLN A 85 11.81 -4.41 -7.94
CA GLN A 85 11.68 -5.58 -7.07
C GLN A 85 12.29 -5.34 -5.70
N ASN A 86 13.41 -4.62 -5.64
CA ASN A 86 14.03 -4.29 -4.36
C ASN A 86 13.18 -3.29 -3.57
N ALA A 87 12.50 -2.38 -4.26
CA ALA A 87 11.59 -1.45 -3.60
C ALA A 87 10.39 -2.18 -3.00
N VAL A 88 9.82 -3.13 -3.75
CA VAL A 88 8.72 -3.96 -3.24
C VAL A 88 9.19 -4.73 -2.01
N LEU A 89 10.36 -5.37 -2.10
CA LEU A 89 10.90 -6.13 -0.97
C LEU A 89 11.11 -5.26 0.26
N ALA A 90 11.67 -4.06 0.07
CA ALA A 90 11.87 -3.13 1.19
C ALA A 90 10.56 -2.79 1.88
N GLY A 91 9.50 -2.55 1.08
CA GLY A 91 8.18 -2.27 1.63
C GLY A 91 7.60 -3.45 2.38
N LEU A 92 7.73 -4.65 1.81
CA LEU A 92 7.23 -5.86 2.47
C LEU A 92 7.95 -6.13 3.78
N MET A 93 9.25 -5.90 3.83
CA MET A 93 10.02 -6.06 5.05
C MET A 93 9.64 -5.05 6.11
N GLU A 94 9.40 -3.80 5.71
CA GLU A 94 8.96 -2.76 6.63
C GLU A 94 7.58 -3.06 7.21
N ALA A 95 6.70 -3.60 6.40
CA ALA A 95 5.32 -3.89 6.80
C ALA A 95 5.18 -5.19 7.58
N ARG A 96 6.14 -6.09 7.47
CA ARG A 96 6.02 -7.49 7.94
C ARG A 96 5.51 -7.66 9.36
N ASP A 97 6.01 -6.85 10.28
CA ASP A 97 5.66 -6.96 11.69
C ASP A 97 4.54 -6.00 12.10
N ARG A 98 3.96 -5.28 11.14
CA ARG A 98 2.98 -4.22 11.40
C ARG A 98 1.60 -4.53 10.85
N CYS A 99 1.47 -5.61 10.09
CA CYS A 99 0.22 -5.92 9.42
C CYS A 99 0.01 -7.41 9.28
N ASP A 100 -1.20 -7.76 8.92
CA ASP A 100 -1.62 -9.15 8.68
C ASP A 100 -1.62 -9.49 7.19
N ILE A 101 -1.86 -8.49 6.34
CA ILE A 101 -1.94 -8.65 4.89
C ILE A 101 -1.09 -7.59 4.23
N THR A 102 -0.31 -7.97 3.22
CA THR A 102 0.35 -7.01 2.34
C THR A 102 -0.11 -7.23 0.92
N ILE A 103 -0.40 -6.14 0.21
CA ILE A 103 -0.72 -6.16 -1.21
C ILE A 103 0.19 -5.15 -1.88
N SER A 104 0.93 -5.59 -2.90
CA SER A 104 1.80 -4.70 -3.66
C SER A 104 1.12 -4.35 -4.98
N ILE A 105 1.03 -3.06 -5.28
CA ILE A 105 0.47 -2.56 -6.54
C ILE A 105 1.36 -1.46 -7.09
N ASP A 106 1.24 -1.20 -8.39
CA ASP A 106 2.01 -0.15 -9.05
C ASP A 106 1.42 1.23 -8.75
N CYS A 107 2.29 2.23 -8.65
CA CYS A 107 1.91 3.60 -8.33
C CYS A 107 1.01 4.24 -9.39
N ASP A 108 1.16 3.84 -10.65
CA ASP A 108 0.45 4.45 -11.76
C ASP A 108 -1.02 4.01 -11.87
N GLY A 109 -1.46 3.10 -11.01
CA GLY A 109 -2.85 2.67 -11.02
C GLY A 109 -3.22 1.72 -12.16
N GLN A 110 -2.23 1.14 -12.84
CA GLN A 110 -2.50 0.17 -13.92
C GLN A 110 -3.09 -1.13 -13.38
N ASP A 111 -2.77 -1.47 -12.14
CA ASP A 111 -3.37 -2.63 -11.50
C ASP A 111 -4.82 -2.35 -11.14
N ASP A 112 -5.65 -3.38 -11.18
CA ASP A 112 -7.04 -3.24 -10.79
C ASP A 112 -7.15 -3.10 -9.28
N ILE A 113 -7.36 -1.88 -8.83
CA ILE A 113 -7.47 -1.58 -7.39
C ILE A 113 -8.65 -2.32 -6.76
N ASN A 114 -9.68 -2.63 -7.55
CA ASN A 114 -10.85 -3.36 -7.03
C ASN A 114 -10.56 -4.84 -6.79
N ALA A 115 -9.48 -5.37 -7.37
CA ALA A 115 -9.06 -6.74 -7.07
C ALA A 115 -8.68 -6.91 -5.60
N MET A 116 -8.37 -5.83 -4.89
CA MET A 116 -8.05 -5.91 -3.47
C MET A 116 -9.21 -6.46 -2.65
N ASP A 117 -10.44 -6.19 -3.05
CA ASP A 117 -11.61 -6.72 -2.35
C ASP A 117 -11.57 -8.25 -2.33
N GLY A 118 -11.29 -8.86 -3.49
CA GLY A 118 -11.19 -10.31 -3.59
C GLY A 118 -10.01 -10.88 -2.82
N MET A 119 -8.89 -10.16 -2.82
CA MET A 119 -7.70 -10.61 -2.08
C MET A 119 -7.96 -10.60 -0.57
N VAL A 120 -8.60 -9.56 -0.07
CA VAL A 120 -8.95 -9.46 1.35
C VAL A 120 -9.95 -10.55 1.71
N ASP A 121 -10.97 -10.76 0.86
CA ASP A 121 -11.96 -11.80 1.10
C ASP A 121 -11.32 -13.19 1.14
N ALA A 122 -10.37 -13.46 0.24
CA ALA A 122 -9.64 -14.73 0.22
C ALA A 122 -8.87 -14.94 1.52
N TYR A 123 -8.20 -13.91 2.03
CA TYR A 123 -7.50 -14.01 3.30
C TYR A 123 -8.47 -14.32 4.44
N ARG A 124 -9.60 -13.62 4.49
CA ARG A 124 -10.59 -13.80 5.55
C ARG A 124 -11.23 -15.19 5.48
N ASP A 125 -11.28 -15.80 4.29
CA ASP A 125 -11.78 -17.14 4.09
C ASP A 125 -10.77 -18.24 4.42
N GLY A 126 -9.58 -17.86 4.87
CA GLY A 126 -8.57 -18.77 5.36
C GLY A 126 -7.36 -19.00 4.48
N CYS A 127 -7.21 -18.21 3.41
CA CYS A 127 -5.99 -18.28 2.60
C CYS A 127 -4.82 -17.69 3.37
N ASP A 128 -3.74 -18.44 3.50
CA ASP A 128 -2.56 -17.98 4.22
C ASP A 128 -1.72 -16.98 3.40
N VAL A 129 -1.74 -17.11 2.08
CA VAL A 129 -0.94 -16.28 1.18
C VAL A 129 -1.84 -15.75 0.09
N VAL A 130 -1.86 -14.43 -0.07
CA VAL A 130 -2.63 -13.76 -1.12
C VAL A 130 -1.67 -12.87 -1.90
N TYR A 131 -1.63 -13.06 -3.22
CA TYR A 131 -0.75 -12.29 -4.09
C TYR A 131 -1.51 -11.20 -4.83
N GLY A 132 -0.91 -10.02 -4.87
CA GLY A 132 -1.32 -9.01 -5.81
C GLY A 132 -0.82 -9.42 -7.20
N VAL A 133 -1.73 -9.53 -8.15
CA VAL A 133 -1.37 -9.86 -9.52
C VAL A 133 -1.21 -8.59 -10.32
N ARG A 134 -0.05 -8.45 -10.90
CA ARG A 134 0.27 -7.31 -11.74
C ARG A 134 -0.16 -7.61 -13.16
N SER A 135 -0.98 -6.74 -13.70
CA SER A 135 -1.43 -6.87 -15.08
C SER A 135 -0.39 -6.34 -16.08
#